data_717706bebd1a7897a0326ce55480bdc7
#
_entry.id   717706bebd1a7897a0326ce55480bdc7
#
_cell.length_a   1.000
_cell.length_b   1.000
_cell.length_c   1.000
_cell.angle_alpha   90.00
_cell.angle_beta   90.00
_cell.angle_gamma   90.00
#
_symmetry.space_group_name_H-M   'P 1'
#
loop_
_entity.id
_entity.type
_entity.pdbx_description
1 polymer ?
#
loop_
_entity_poly.entity_id
_entity_poly.type
_entity_poly.pdbx_seq_one_letter_code
_entity_poly.pdbx_strand_id
1 'polypeptide(L)'
;MKVLIYIRKVLFLFLCGALSFSYGYGQELPLLPDTIKPLLSDSNLIDELITVGYATGNRSTLSGSVNRVNEGGMNEGLISTPLDALRGRVSGVSIPVGGNSAAALAAVRVRGTTSLTGGNDPLVIIDGVFADLNLLSSIYPADIENFTILKDASETAQYGSRGASGVIEVTTKKGRQGAFSISYDGSFGVEAAYKSLDMLSANGFRKLAEERNIGILDLGNNTDFQDEITRLGLVQNHHIAFGGGSETSSYRASLGFVEREGVIRNTNSRNFTTKLNITQHAFNDLLVFDLGIFGSLLKNAYLNDVQIAKKK
;
A
#
# COMPACT_ATOMS: atom_id res chain seq x y z
N MET A 1 17.10 19.54 -16.47
CA MET A 1 17.03 18.62 -17.62
C MET A 1 18.31 17.79 -17.80
N LYS A 2 19.51 18.29 -17.57
CA LYS A 2 20.79 17.52 -17.73
C LYS A 2 21.03 16.45 -16.65
N VAL A 3 20.57 16.63 -15.42
CA VAL A 3 20.75 15.68 -14.30
C VAL A 3 19.87 14.43 -14.48
N LEU A 4 18.69 14.57 -15.06
CA LEU A 4 17.77 13.43 -15.30
C LEU A 4 18.30 12.46 -16.37
N ILE A 5 19.05 12.96 -17.34
CA ILE A 5 19.69 12.15 -18.40
C ILE A 5 20.88 11.35 -17.85
N TYR A 6 21.57 11.90 -16.85
CA TYR A 6 22.72 11.22 -16.22
C TYR A 6 22.27 10.06 -15.34
N ILE A 7 21.19 10.24 -14.57
CA ILE A 7 20.58 9.18 -13.73
C ILE A 7 20.05 8.04 -14.61
N ARG A 8 19.48 8.35 -15.78
CA ARG A 8 18.98 7.34 -16.72
C ARG A 8 20.10 6.51 -17.37
N LYS A 9 21.27 7.11 -17.61
CA LYS A 9 22.45 6.40 -18.15
C LYS A 9 23.17 5.54 -17.09
N VAL A 10 23.23 6.00 -15.85
CA VAL A 10 23.84 5.23 -14.74
C VAL A 10 22.96 4.04 -14.36
N LEU A 11 21.63 4.19 -14.37
CA LEU A 11 20.70 3.10 -14.10
C LEU A 11 20.74 2.01 -15.18
N PHE A 12 20.96 2.40 -16.46
CA PHE A 12 21.06 1.45 -17.58
C PHE A 12 22.39 0.66 -17.56
N LEU A 13 23.48 1.27 -17.09
CA LEU A 13 24.77 0.60 -16.94
C LEU A 13 24.79 -0.41 -15.78
N PHE A 14 24.04 -0.15 -14.70
CA PHE A 14 23.88 -1.11 -13.59
C PHE A 14 23.02 -2.31 -13.97
N LEU A 15 22.01 -2.13 -14.83
CA LEU A 15 21.13 -3.20 -15.28
C LEU A 15 21.82 -4.17 -16.26
N CYS A 16 22.75 -3.68 -17.09
CA CYS A 16 23.53 -4.54 -18.01
C CYS A 16 24.65 -5.33 -17.33
N GLY A 17 25.15 -4.86 -16.18
CA GLY A 17 26.22 -5.56 -15.43
C GLY A 17 25.73 -6.76 -14.61
N ALA A 18 24.43 -6.86 -14.33
CA ALA A 18 23.87 -7.92 -13.50
C ALA A 18 23.50 -9.21 -14.26
N LEU A 19 23.58 -9.22 -15.60
CA LEU A 19 23.19 -10.36 -16.44
C LEU A 19 24.33 -11.32 -16.79
N SER A 20 25.52 -11.18 -16.22
CA SER A 20 26.69 -11.98 -16.60
C SER A 20 27.21 -12.94 -15.54
N PHE A 21 26.49 -13.23 -14.49
CA PHE A 21 26.95 -14.18 -13.46
C PHE A 21 25.85 -15.20 -13.13
N SER A 22 25.96 -16.39 -13.71
CA SER A 22 25.71 -17.66 -13.03
C SER A 22 25.66 -18.86 -13.99
N TYR A 23 26.80 -19.49 -14.17
CA TYR A 23 26.85 -20.93 -14.35
C TYR A 23 27.68 -21.48 -13.18
N GLY A 24 27.04 -21.95 -12.16
CA GLY A 24 27.61 -22.66 -11.03
C GLY A 24 26.99 -24.03 -10.91
N TYR A 25 27.79 -25.04 -11.06
CA TYR A 25 27.47 -26.47 -10.98
C TYR A 25 26.76 -26.81 -9.66
N GLY A 26 25.57 -27.42 -9.74
CA GLY A 26 24.88 -28.02 -8.62
C GLY A 26 25.60 -29.32 -8.21
N GLN A 27 26.10 -29.39 -6.99
CA GLN A 27 26.36 -30.65 -6.30
C GLN A 27 25.08 -31.09 -5.61
N GLU A 28 24.57 -32.26 -5.98
CA GLU A 28 23.49 -32.93 -5.26
C GLU A 28 23.98 -33.32 -3.86
N LEU A 29 23.36 -32.75 -2.84
CA LEU A 29 23.50 -33.21 -1.47
C LEU A 29 22.68 -34.50 -1.27
N PRO A 30 23.19 -35.54 -0.61
CA PRO A 30 22.47 -36.79 -0.39
C PRO A 30 21.22 -36.55 0.47
N LEU A 31 20.10 -37.11 -0.01
CA LEU A 31 18.83 -37.13 0.69
C LEU A 31 18.99 -37.81 2.07
N LEU A 32 18.77 -37.04 3.12
CA LEU A 32 18.61 -37.58 4.48
C LEU A 32 17.28 -38.33 4.56
N PRO A 33 17.24 -39.49 5.27
CA PRO A 33 16.05 -40.32 5.31
C PRO A 33 14.87 -39.64 6.03
N ASP A 34 13.69 -39.83 5.46
CA ASP A 34 12.36 -39.25 5.82
C ASP A 34 11.83 -39.64 7.23
N THR A 35 12.69 -40.02 8.16
CA THR A 35 12.24 -40.58 9.44
C THR A 35 12.29 -39.63 10.62
N ILE A 36 12.54 -38.33 10.43
CA ILE A 36 12.41 -37.34 11.50
C ILE A 36 11.56 -36.19 10.99
N LYS A 37 10.25 -36.43 10.85
CA LYS A 37 9.28 -35.36 11.07
C LYS A 37 8.98 -35.36 12.58
N PRO A 38 9.64 -34.55 13.38
CA PRO A 38 9.20 -34.38 14.75
C PRO A 38 7.87 -33.66 14.74
N LEU A 39 6.97 -34.15 15.44
CA LEU A 39 6.00 -33.62 16.37
C LEU A 39 6.17 -32.12 16.76
N LEU A 40 6.43 -31.25 15.80
CA LEU A 40 6.49 -29.79 15.96
C LEU A 40 5.42 -29.09 15.13
N SER A 41 4.28 -29.76 14.90
CA SER A 41 3.11 -29.11 14.29
C SER A 41 2.11 -28.56 15.31
N ASP A 42 2.48 -28.47 16.59
CA ASP A 42 1.74 -27.68 17.58
C ASP A 42 2.41 -26.33 17.86
N SER A 43 2.73 -25.60 16.80
CA SER A 43 3.10 -24.18 16.91
C SER A 43 1.89 -23.26 17.22
N ASN A 44 0.78 -23.83 17.65
CA ASN A 44 -0.44 -23.09 18.01
C ASN A 44 -0.44 -22.53 19.45
N LEU A 45 0.69 -22.59 20.18
CA LEU A 45 0.75 -22.14 21.57
C LEU A 45 1.83 -21.08 21.84
N ILE A 46 2.36 -20.41 20.84
CA ILE A 46 3.02 -19.14 21.10
C ILE A 46 1.88 -18.11 21.13
N ASP A 47 1.43 -17.79 22.35
CA ASP A 47 0.56 -16.64 22.59
C ASP A 47 1.19 -15.42 21.93
N GLU A 48 0.70 -15.05 20.77
CA GLU A 48 1.20 -13.91 20.00
C GLU A 48 0.99 -12.65 20.84
N LEU A 49 2.08 -12.07 21.33
CA LEU A 49 2.04 -10.80 22.03
C LEU A 49 1.58 -9.72 21.06
N ILE A 50 0.40 -9.18 21.31
CA ILE A 50 -0.16 -8.08 20.54
C ILE A 50 0.01 -6.82 21.36
N THR A 51 0.72 -5.85 20.79
CA THR A 51 0.79 -4.50 21.35
C THR A 51 -0.44 -3.74 20.89
N VAL A 52 -1.26 -3.28 21.81
CA VAL A 52 -2.42 -2.44 21.57
C VAL A 52 -2.19 -1.13 22.30
N GLY A 53 -1.82 -0.10 21.57
CA GLY A 53 -1.47 1.20 22.16
C GLY A 53 -0.28 1.12 23.11
N TYR A 54 -0.52 1.41 24.37
CA TYR A 54 0.50 1.38 25.43
C TYR A 54 0.56 0.03 26.20
N ALA A 55 -0.33 -0.89 25.91
CA ALA A 55 -0.40 -2.18 26.58
C ALA A 55 0.02 -3.30 25.64
N THR A 56 0.84 -4.20 26.17
CA THR A 56 1.18 -5.48 25.50
C THR A 56 0.39 -6.58 26.20
N GLY A 57 -0.38 -7.32 25.44
CA GLY A 57 -1.20 -8.42 25.96
C GLY A 57 -1.25 -9.60 25.01
N ASN A 58 -1.59 -10.77 25.53
CA ASN A 58 -1.83 -11.94 24.72
C ASN A 58 -3.20 -11.82 24.04
N ARG A 59 -3.34 -12.35 22.85
CA ARG A 59 -4.61 -12.35 22.10
C ARG A 59 -5.77 -12.93 22.92
N SER A 60 -5.49 -13.89 23.79
CA SER A 60 -6.47 -14.52 24.69
C SER A 60 -6.95 -13.60 25.83
N THR A 61 -6.19 -12.57 26.17
CA THR A 61 -6.52 -11.62 27.26
C THR A 61 -7.22 -10.36 26.77
N LEU A 62 -7.23 -10.13 25.46
CA LEU A 62 -7.95 -9.01 24.83
C LEU A 62 -9.43 -9.36 24.70
N SER A 63 -10.29 -8.61 25.36
CA SER A 63 -11.74 -8.85 25.37
C SER A 63 -12.46 -8.44 24.08
N GLY A 64 -11.80 -7.72 23.19
CA GLY A 64 -12.37 -7.20 21.95
C GLY A 64 -11.88 -7.86 20.66
N SER A 65 -12.47 -7.44 19.55
CA SER A 65 -12.12 -7.95 18.22
C SER A 65 -10.92 -7.22 17.62
N VAL A 66 -9.73 -7.61 18.03
CA VAL A 66 -8.48 -7.14 17.42
C VAL A 66 -8.14 -8.03 16.22
N ASN A 67 -7.98 -7.40 15.04
CA ASN A 67 -7.53 -8.11 13.85
C ASN A 67 -6.09 -7.66 13.51
N ARG A 68 -5.17 -8.61 13.52
CA ARG A 68 -3.81 -8.40 13.06
C ARG A 68 -3.62 -9.06 11.71
N VAL A 69 -3.02 -8.32 10.79
CA VAL A 69 -2.64 -8.78 9.46
C VAL A 69 -1.14 -8.61 9.33
N ASN A 70 -0.43 -9.72 9.41
CA ASN A 70 1.01 -9.76 9.21
C ASN A 70 1.33 -9.74 7.70
N GLU A 71 2.59 -9.56 7.33
CA GLU A 71 3.06 -9.49 5.95
C GLU A 71 2.48 -10.60 5.06
N GLY A 72 2.54 -11.87 5.49
CA GLY A 72 1.99 -13.01 4.74
C GLY A 72 0.46 -13.06 4.63
N GLY A 73 -0.25 -12.25 5.44
CA GLY A 73 -1.71 -12.09 5.38
C GLY A 73 -2.17 -10.94 4.48
N MET A 74 -1.27 -10.09 4.03
CA MET A 74 -1.57 -8.98 3.13
C MET A 74 -1.87 -9.47 1.72
N ASN A 75 -2.49 -8.61 0.91
CA ASN A 75 -2.65 -8.90 -0.51
C ASN A 75 -1.28 -8.89 -1.18
N GLU A 76 -1.07 -9.83 -2.08
CA GLU A 76 0.11 -9.91 -2.95
C GLU A 76 -0.22 -9.37 -4.35
N GLY A 77 0.82 -9.07 -5.13
CA GLY A 77 0.71 -8.62 -6.50
C GLY A 77 1.01 -7.13 -6.69
N LEU A 78 0.31 -6.50 -7.62
CA LEU A 78 0.57 -5.10 -7.99
C LEU A 78 -0.09 -4.15 -6.98
N ILE A 79 0.54 -4.00 -5.82
CA ILE A 79 0.05 -3.17 -4.72
C ILE A 79 0.78 -1.83 -4.73
N SER A 80 0.03 -0.75 -4.87
CA SER A 80 0.59 0.61 -4.92
C SER A 80 0.48 1.34 -3.59
N THR A 81 -0.43 0.91 -2.70
CA THR A 81 -0.65 1.56 -1.40
C THR A 81 -0.82 0.54 -0.29
N PRO A 82 -0.49 0.89 0.96
CA PRO A 82 -0.77 0.04 2.12
C PRO A 82 -2.24 -0.35 2.28
N LEU A 83 -3.14 0.53 1.92
CA LEU A 83 -4.59 0.25 1.97
C LEU A 83 -5.00 -0.83 0.95
N ASP A 84 -4.34 -0.89 -0.22
CA ASP A 84 -4.56 -1.96 -1.18
C ASP A 84 -4.11 -3.32 -0.62
N ALA A 85 -2.99 -3.34 0.15
CA ALA A 85 -2.51 -4.54 0.82
C ALA A 85 -3.52 -5.08 1.87
N LEU A 86 -4.26 -4.18 2.51
CA LEU A 86 -5.22 -4.51 3.56
C LEU A 86 -6.64 -4.81 3.02
N ARG A 87 -6.95 -4.42 1.79
CA ARG A 87 -8.30 -4.52 1.21
C ARG A 87 -8.82 -5.94 1.20
N GLY A 88 -10.01 -6.16 1.82
CA GLY A 88 -10.66 -7.46 1.89
C GLY A 88 -10.02 -8.47 2.86
N ARG A 89 -8.95 -8.10 3.56
CA ARG A 89 -8.28 -8.98 4.54
C ARG A 89 -8.88 -8.88 5.94
N VAL A 90 -9.57 -7.80 6.24
CA VAL A 90 -10.16 -7.57 7.57
C VAL A 90 -11.65 -7.36 7.46
N SER A 91 -12.40 -8.18 8.20
CA SER A 91 -13.86 -8.03 8.30
C SER A 91 -14.24 -6.70 8.95
N GLY A 92 -15.25 -6.02 8.42
CA GLY A 92 -15.73 -4.75 8.95
C GLY A 92 -14.86 -3.54 8.59
N VAL A 93 -13.86 -3.70 7.72
CA VAL A 93 -13.10 -2.60 7.13
C VAL A 93 -13.46 -2.45 5.67
N SER A 94 -13.97 -1.30 5.28
CA SER A 94 -14.29 -0.96 3.90
C SER A 94 -13.22 -0.04 3.34
N ILE A 95 -12.54 -0.53 2.30
CA ILE A 95 -11.50 0.22 1.58
C ILE A 95 -11.91 0.26 0.11
N PRO A 96 -12.35 1.41 -0.41
CA PRO A 96 -12.80 1.51 -1.79
C PRO A 96 -11.66 1.31 -2.78
N VAL A 97 -12.00 0.90 -3.99
CA VAL A 97 -11.07 0.85 -5.12
C VAL A 97 -10.87 2.27 -5.63
N GLY A 98 -9.64 2.69 -5.80
CA GLY A 98 -9.37 4.05 -6.32
C GLY A 98 -8.04 4.64 -5.85
N GLY A 99 -7.25 3.85 -5.16
CA GLY A 99 -5.88 4.23 -4.79
C GLY A 99 -5.82 5.47 -3.90
N ASN A 100 -4.92 6.37 -4.23
CA ASN A 100 -4.59 7.56 -3.44
C ASN A 100 -5.50 8.78 -3.70
N SER A 101 -6.64 8.62 -4.35
CA SER A 101 -7.54 9.77 -4.53
C SER A 101 -8.11 10.22 -3.17
N ALA A 102 -8.23 11.53 -2.97
CA ALA A 102 -8.79 12.09 -1.73
C ALA A 102 -10.20 11.52 -1.44
N ALA A 103 -11.02 11.30 -2.47
CA ALA A 103 -12.33 10.71 -2.36
C ALA A 103 -12.28 9.25 -1.89
N ALA A 104 -11.32 8.46 -2.40
CA ALA A 104 -11.15 7.07 -1.98
C ALA A 104 -10.65 6.98 -0.53
N LEU A 105 -9.70 7.83 -0.13
CA LEU A 105 -9.22 7.89 1.25
C LEU A 105 -10.32 8.34 2.21
N ALA A 106 -11.09 9.36 1.84
CA ALA A 106 -12.22 9.84 2.63
C ALA A 106 -13.38 8.82 2.76
N ALA A 107 -13.36 7.73 1.99
CA ALA A 107 -14.37 6.67 2.05
C ALA A 107 -13.88 5.40 2.77
N VAL A 108 -12.67 5.39 3.33
CA VAL A 108 -12.20 4.31 4.22
C VAL A 108 -13.00 4.32 5.51
N ARG A 109 -13.57 3.18 5.90
CA ARG A 109 -14.40 3.06 7.10
C ARG A 109 -14.10 1.78 7.86
N VAL A 110 -14.13 1.90 9.20
CA VAL A 110 -14.10 0.77 10.11
C VAL A 110 -15.49 0.66 10.76
N ARG A 111 -16.18 -0.47 10.56
CA ARG A 111 -17.55 -0.71 11.02
C ARG A 111 -18.62 0.26 10.48
N GLY A 112 -18.33 0.97 9.41
CA GLY A 112 -19.29 1.86 8.75
C GLY A 112 -19.27 3.31 9.29
N THR A 113 -20.39 4.00 9.18
CA THR A 113 -20.52 5.40 9.58
C THR A 113 -20.89 5.47 11.06
N THR A 114 -20.06 6.13 11.85
CA THR A 114 -20.25 6.28 13.32
C THR A 114 -20.83 7.64 13.70
N SER A 115 -20.70 8.65 12.84
CA SER A 115 -21.18 10.01 13.10
C SER A 115 -21.91 10.56 11.87
N LEU A 116 -23.01 11.27 12.12
CA LEU A 116 -23.78 11.98 11.08
C LEU A 116 -23.16 13.35 10.71
N THR A 117 -22.51 13.99 11.66
CA THR A 117 -22.00 15.37 11.52
C THR A 117 -20.48 15.47 11.73
N GLY A 118 -19.87 14.51 12.41
CA GLY A 118 -18.43 14.44 12.65
C GLY A 118 -17.70 13.63 11.58
N GLY A 119 -16.38 13.64 11.65
CA GLY A 119 -15.53 12.79 10.80
C GLY A 119 -15.78 11.30 11.07
N ASN A 120 -15.74 10.50 10.03
CA ASN A 120 -15.89 9.03 10.10
C ASN A 120 -14.59 8.32 9.71
N ASP A 121 -13.51 9.06 9.56
CA ASP A 121 -12.22 8.48 9.20
C ASP A 121 -11.63 7.76 10.41
N PRO A 122 -11.06 6.56 10.22
CA PRO A 122 -10.39 5.85 11.29
C PRO A 122 -9.15 6.62 11.74
N LEU A 123 -8.84 6.53 13.02
CA LEU A 123 -7.57 7.03 13.54
C LEU A 123 -6.43 6.13 13.01
N VAL A 124 -5.40 6.73 12.47
CA VAL A 124 -4.20 6.01 12.03
C VAL A 124 -3.07 6.26 13.03
N ILE A 125 -2.35 5.19 13.37
CA ILE A 125 -1.16 5.25 14.22
C ILE A 125 -0.06 4.50 13.50
N ILE A 126 1.08 5.14 13.27
CA ILE A 126 2.23 4.54 12.60
C ILE A 126 3.40 4.54 13.56
N ASP A 127 3.89 3.38 13.94
CA ASP A 127 4.99 3.18 14.91
C ASP A 127 4.76 3.97 16.22
N GLY A 128 3.50 4.02 16.70
CA GLY A 128 3.11 4.73 17.91
C GLY A 128 2.83 6.24 17.73
N VAL A 129 3.00 6.78 16.54
CA VAL A 129 2.76 8.19 16.24
C VAL A 129 1.41 8.38 15.54
N PHE A 130 0.62 9.36 16.02
CA PHE A 130 -0.65 9.72 15.37
C PHE A 130 -0.42 10.25 13.95
N ALA A 131 -1.16 9.69 13.02
CA ALA A 131 -1.07 9.99 11.60
C ALA A 131 -2.47 10.12 10.97
N ASP A 132 -2.51 10.39 9.68
CA ASP A 132 -3.72 10.38 8.87
C ASP A 132 -3.65 9.32 7.75
N LEU A 133 -4.75 9.13 7.05
CA LEU A 133 -4.82 8.20 5.93
C LEU A 133 -3.93 8.63 4.75
N ASN A 134 -3.64 9.93 4.59
CA ASN A 134 -2.75 10.42 3.53
C ASN A 134 -1.31 9.98 3.81
N LEU A 135 -0.86 10.16 5.06
CA LEU A 135 0.48 9.71 5.46
C LEU A 135 0.60 8.19 5.34
N LEU A 136 -0.42 7.43 5.79
CA LEU A 136 -0.44 5.99 5.61
C LEU A 136 -0.33 5.60 4.13
N SER A 137 -1.10 6.23 3.26
CA SER A 137 -1.10 5.93 1.82
C SER A 137 0.23 6.28 1.13
N SER A 138 1.05 7.12 1.75
CA SER A 138 2.36 7.50 1.22
C SER A 138 3.49 6.53 1.59
N ILE A 139 3.29 5.64 2.58
CA ILE A 139 4.28 4.62 2.95
C ILE A 139 4.35 3.56 1.85
N TYR A 140 5.55 3.02 1.60
CA TYR A 140 5.69 1.90 0.67
C TYR A 140 5.19 0.60 1.33
N PRO A 141 4.32 -0.20 0.67
CA PRO A 141 3.70 -1.38 1.30
C PRO A 141 4.70 -2.40 1.84
N ALA A 142 5.84 -2.61 1.16
CA ALA A 142 6.87 -3.55 1.61
C ALA A 142 7.63 -3.10 2.87
N ASP A 143 7.49 -1.85 3.31
CA ASP A 143 8.03 -1.37 4.58
C ASP A 143 7.12 -1.63 5.78
N ILE A 144 5.94 -2.19 5.56
CA ILE A 144 5.00 -2.52 6.62
C ILE A 144 5.24 -3.96 7.09
N GLU A 145 5.31 -4.14 8.39
CA GLU A 145 5.43 -5.44 9.04
C GLU A 145 4.05 -6.02 9.34
N ASN A 146 3.18 -5.22 9.94
CA ASN A 146 1.81 -5.63 10.23
C ASN A 146 0.85 -4.45 10.36
N PHE A 147 -0.44 -4.77 10.22
CA PHE A 147 -1.56 -3.91 10.58
C PHE A 147 -2.28 -4.51 11.78
N THR A 148 -2.62 -3.69 12.76
CA THR A 148 -3.49 -4.04 13.87
C THR A 148 -4.73 -3.14 13.80
N ILE A 149 -5.92 -3.73 13.67
CA ILE A 149 -7.16 -2.98 13.53
C ILE A 149 -7.99 -3.16 14.78
N LEU A 150 -8.20 -2.06 15.50
CA LEU A 150 -9.01 -1.98 16.70
C LEU A 150 -10.40 -1.47 16.31
N LYS A 151 -11.39 -2.30 16.54
CA LYS A 151 -12.77 -2.02 16.10
C LYS A 151 -13.71 -1.78 17.29
N ASP A 152 -13.44 -2.41 18.42
CA ASP A 152 -14.30 -2.35 19.58
C ASP A 152 -13.96 -1.19 20.50
N ALA A 153 -14.95 -0.65 21.17
CA ALA A 153 -14.79 0.47 22.08
C ALA A 153 -13.85 0.14 23.27
N SER A 154 -13.78 -1.13 23.69
CA SER A 154 -12.87 -1.58 24.74
C SER A 154 -11.39 -1.34 24.41
N GLU A 155 -10.98 -1.55 23.15
CA GLU A 155 -9.62 -1.34 22.71
C GLU A 155 -9.38 0.11 22.28
N THR A 156 -10.39 0.76 21.69
CA THR A 156 -10.21 2.14 21.17
C THR A 156 -10.38 3.20 22.25
N ALA A 157 -10.92 2.87 23.43
CA ALA A 157 -11.16 3.79 24.54
C ALA A 157 -9.90 4.55 25.00
N GLN A 158 -8.72 3.91 24.93
CA GLN A 158 -7.44 4.53 25.26
C GLN A 158 -7.09 5.73 24.37
N TYR A 159 -7.67 5.80 23.17
CA TYR A 159 -7.47 6.92 22.22
C TYR A 159 -8.59 7.98 22.33
N GLY A 160 -9.50 7.83 23.30
CA GLY A 160 -10.60 8.75 23.55
C GLY A 160 -11.51 8.92 22.33
N SER A 161 -12.03 10.12 22.13
CA SER A 161 -12.97 10.42 21.04
C SER A 161 -12.37 10.23 19.64
N ARG A 162 -11.05 10.30 19.48
CA ARG A 162 -10.37 10.04 18.20
C ARG A 162 -10.51 8.58 17.76
N GLY A 163 -10.59 7.64 18.70
CA GLY A 163 -10.77 6.22 18.42
C GLY A 163 -12.20 5.79 18.08
N ALA A 164 -13.17 6.69 18.15
CA ALA A 164 -14.60 6.37 17.99
C ALA A 164 -14.93 5.73 16.62
N SER A 165 -14.24 6.12 15.54
CA SER A 165 -14.40 5.57 14.19
C SER A 165 -13.49 4.36 13.92
N GLY A 166 -12.91 3.76 14.96
CA GLY A 166 -11.93 2.67 14.85
C GLY A 166 -10.50 3.20 14.72
N VAL A 167 -9.55 2.30 14.95
CA VAL A 167 -8.11 2.61 14.89
C VAL A 167 -7.42 1.62 13.96
N ILE A 168 -6.56 2.14 13.09
CA ILE A 168 -5.64 1.38 12.24
C ILE A 168 -4.23 1.66 12.74
N GLU A 169 -3.67 0.71 13.47
CA GLU A 169 -2.30 0.76 13.92
C GLU A 169 -1.40 0.02 12.93
N VAL A 170 -0.32 0.66 12.55
CA VAL A 170 0.64 0.18 11.55
C VAL A 170 2.00 0.08 12.19
N THR A 171 2.57 -1.10 12.16
CA THR A 171 3.95 -1.34 12.56
C THR A 171 4.80 -1.47 11.31
N THR A 172 5.86 -0.71 11.23
CA THR A 172 6.77 -0.76 10.09
C THR A 172 7.98 -1.63 10.40
N LYS A 173 8.56 -2.21 9.35
CA LYS A 173 9.79 -3.01 9.46
C LYS A 173 10.93 -2.19 10.02
N LYS A 174 11.56 -2.71 11.07
CA LYS A 174 12.76 -2.18 11.69
C LYS A 174 14.00 -2.98 11.30
N GLY A 175 15.17 -2.47 11.64
CA GLY A 175 16.42 -3.20 11.53
C GLY A 175 16.40 -4.44 12.43
N ARG A 176 17.07 -5.48 11.98
CA ARG A 176 17.28 -6.70 12.77
C ARG A 176 18.75 -6.90 13.03
N GLN A 177 19.06 -7.52 14.16
CA GLN A 177 20.42 -7.98 14.47
C GLN A 177 20.83 -9.01 13.41
N GLY A 178 22.08 -8.95 12.98
CA GLY A 178 22.64 -9.87 12.02
C GLY A 178 23.47 -9.19 10.93
N ALA A 179 23.94 -10.00 9.98
CA ALA A 179 24.75 -9.55 8.88
C ALA A 179 23.99 -8.53 8.00
N PHE A 180 24.76 -7.69 7.35
CA PHE A 180 24.22 -6.76 6.35
C PHE A 180 23.41 -7.51 5.28
N SER A 181 22.22 -7.05 5.03
CA SER A 181 21.31 -7.62 4.04
C SER A 181 20.78 -6.53 3.11
N ILE A 182 20.58 -6.91 1.86
CA ILE A 182 19.95 -6.06 0.85
C ILE A 182 18.74 -6.83 0.32
N SER A 183 17.59 -6.18 0.27
CA SER A 183 16.41 -6.71 -0.40
C SER A 183 15.98 -5.75 -1.51
N TYR A 184 15.51 -6.32 -2.62
CA TYR A 184 14.92 -5.58 -3.73
C TYR A 184 13.60 -6.24 -4.11
N ASP A 185 12.54 -5.46 -4.12
CA ASP A 185 11.21 -5.85 -4.56
C ASP A 185 10.83 -4.98 -5.76
N GLY A 186 10.48 -5.62 -6.87
CA GLY A 186 10.09 -4.93 -8.09
C GLY A 186 8.86 -5.57 -8.70
N SER A 187 7.91 -4.74 -9.14
CA SER A 187 6.73 -5.22 -9.87
C SER A 187 6.39 -4.28 -11.02
N PHE A 188 5.90 -4.88 -12.09
CA PHE A 188 5.44 -4.18 -13.27
C PHE A 188 4.10 -4.75 -13.73
N GLY A 189 3.18 -3.90 -14.12
CA GLY A 189 1.87 -4.34 -14.56
C GLY A 189 1.17 -3.34 -15.47
N VAL A 190 0.09 -3.83 -16.07
CA VAL A 190 -0.77 -3.06 -16.97
C VAL A 190 -2.17 -3.04 -16.39
N GLU A 191 -2.76 -1.86 -16.32
CA GLU A 191 -4.15 -1.67 -15.95
C GLU A 191 -5.00 -1.40 -17.19
N ALA A 192 -6.14 -2.06 -17.27
CA ALA A 192 -7.11 -1.86 -18.33
C ALA A 192 -8.51 -1.66 -17.74
N ALA A 193 -9.37 -0.96 -18.43
CA ALA A 193 -10.78 -0.89 -18.07
C ALA A 193 -11.40 -2.29 -18.21
N TYR A 194 -11.92 -2.84 -17.11
CA TYR A 194 -12.54 -4.16 -17.13
C TYR A 194 -13.85 -4.17 -17.91
N LYS A 195 -14.60 -3.06 -17.85
CA LYS A 195 -15.89 -2.91 -18.52
C LYS A 195 -16.13 -1.44 -18.86
N SER A 196 -16.56 -1.20 -20.08
CA SER A 196 -17.12 0.10 -20.47
C SER A 196 -18.62 0.17 -20.14
N LEU A 197 -19.13 1.36 -19.97
CA LEU A 197 -20.58 1.59 -19.82
C LEU A 197 -21.24 1.33 -21.17
N ASP A 198 -22.38 0.64 -21.15
CA ASP A 198 -23.20 0.48 -22.35
C ASP A 198 -23.96 1.80 -22.60
N MET A 199 -23.38 2.63 -23.45
CA MET A 199 -23.91 3.94 -23.81
C MET A 199 -24.50 3.91 -25.20
N LEU A 200 -25.46 4.81 -25.43
CA LEU A 200 -26.08 4.96 -26.75
C LEU A 200 -25.03 5.45 -27.75
N SER A 201 -24.76 4.66 -28.78
CA SER A 201 -23.86 5.06 -29.85
C SER A 201 -24.46 6.18 -30.68
N ALA A 202 -23.63 6.94 -31.44
CA ALA A 202 -24.11 7.98 -32.31
C ALA A 202 -25.16 7.48 -33.31
N ASN A 203 -24.95 6.27 -33.86
CA ASN A 203 -25.95 5.65 -34.77
C ASN A 203 -27.23 5.26 -34.04
N GLY A 204 -27.12 4.77 -32.81
CA GLY A 204 -28.30 4.48 -31.99
C GLY A 204 -29.07 5.73 -31.62
N PHE A 205 -28.38 6.84 -31.35
CA PHE A 205 -29.00 8.13 -31.10
C PHE A 205 -29.72 8.67 -32.33
N ARG A 206 -29.13 8.58 -33.54
CA ARG A 206 -29.77 8.97 -34.79
C ARG A 206 -31.08 8.22 -35.04
N LYS A 207 -31.04 6.89 -34.92
CA LYS A 207 -32.24 6.04 -35.04
C LYS A 207 -33.33 6.44 -34.05
N LEU A 208 -32.96 6.64 -32.77
CA LEU A 208 -33.91 7.05 -31.75
C LEU A 208 -34.50 8.44 -32.03
N ALA A 209 -33.71 9.37 -32.58
CA ALA A 209 -34.16 10.70 -32.95
C ALA A 209 -35.16 10.65 -34.12
N GLU A 210 -34.89 9.82 -35.14
CA GLU A 210 -35.84 9.55 -36.23
C GLU A 210 -37.14 8.94 -35.75
N GLU A 211 -37.06 7.88 -34.93
CA GLU A 211 -38.25 7.21 -34.38
C GLU A 211 -39.15 8.15 -33.57
N ARG A 212 -38.53 9.08 -32.84
CA ARG A 212 -39.24 10.04 -31.99
C ARG A 212 -39.52 11.38 -32.63
N ASN A 213 -39.16 11.51 -33.90
CA ASN A 213 -39.31 12.76 -34.69
C ASN A 213 -38.69 13.99 -33.98
N ILE A 214 -37.52 13.79 -33.37
CA ILE A 214 -36.76 14.85 -32.71
C ILE A 214 -35.82 15.46 -33.73
N GLY A 215 -35.97 16.75 -33.99
CA GLY A 215 -35.03 17.49 -34.85
C GLY A 215 -33.66 17.61 -34.17
N ILE A 216 -32.65 17.01 -34.77
CA ILE A 216 -31.25 17.11 -34.31
C ILE A 216 -30.39 17.76 -35.38
N LEU A 217 -29.40 18.55 -34.97
CA LEU A 217 -28.33 18.99 -35.84
C LEU A 217 -27.25 17.90 -35.86
N ASP A 218 -27.30 17.04 -36.86
CA ASP A 218 -26.31 15.98 -37.01
C ASP A 218 -25.13 16.45 -37.87
N LEU A 219 -23.95 16.51 -37.30
CA LEU A 219 -22.70 16.84 -37.97
C LEU A 219 -21.96 15.60 -38.54
N GLY A 220 -22.55 14.42 -38.45
CA GLY A 220 -22.01 13.17 -38.97
C GLY A 220 -20.92 12.50 -38.16
N ASN A 221 -20.58 13.02 -36.98
CA ASN A 221 -19.53 12.47 -36.13
C ASN A 221 -19.98 11.17 -35.46
N ASN A 222 -19.05 10.23 -35.30
CA ASN A 222 -19.29 8.95 -34.62
C ASN A 222 -18.11 8.62 -33.70
N THR A 223 -17.86 9.49 -32.73
CA THR A 223 -16.74 9.33 -31.78
C THR A 223 -17.20 8.55 -30.57
N ASP A 224 -16.49 7.49 -30.24
CA ASP A 224 -16.62 6.82 -28.92
C ASP A 224 -15.80 7.59 -27.88
N PHE A 225 -16.48 8.37 -27.07
CA PHE A 225 -15.83 9.17 -26.03
C PHE A 225 -15.24 8.31 -24.90
N GLN A 226 -15.74 7.09 -24.67
CA GLN A 226 -15.15 6.20 -23.66
C GLN A 226 -13.78 5.72 -24.12
N ASP A 227 -13.64 5.33 -25.39
CA ASP A 227 -12.36 4.92 -25.96
C ASP A 227 -11.37 6.10 -25.99
N GLU A 228 -11.86 7.30 -26.31
CA GLU A 228 -11.00 8.50 -26.38
C GLU A 228 -10.43 8.90 -25.01
N ILE A 229 -11.15 8.69 -23.93
CA ILE A 229 -10.71 9.06 -22.57
C ILE A 229 -9.97 7.92 -21.85
N THR A 230 -10.07 6.69 -22.34
CA THR A 230 -9.42 5.55 -21.73
C THR A 230 -8.09 5.22 -22.40
N ARG A 231 -7.23 4.52 -21.67
CA ARG A 231 -5.96 3.96 -22.15
C ARG A 231 -5.57 2.76 -21.31
N LEU A 232 -4.59 2.02 -21.80
CA LEU A 232 -3.85 1.10 -20.94
C LEU A 232 -2.98 1.91 -19.99
N GLY A 233 -3.18 1.72 -18.70
CA GLY A 233 -2.35 2.30 -17.64
C GLY A 233 -1.13 1.41 -17.37
N LEU A 234 0.00 2.02 -17.06
CA LEU A 234 1.21 1.31 -16.64
C LEU A 234 1.43 1.52 -15.15
N VAL A 235 1.77 0.44 -14.46
CA VAL A 235 2.16 0.50 -13.04
C VAL A 235 3.52 -0.12 -12.87
N GLN A 236 4.41 0.59 -12.18
CA GLN A 236 5.72 0.10 -11.81
C GLN A 236 6.04 0.46 -10.37
N ASN A 237 6.49 -0.53 -9.63
CA ASN A 237 6.90 -0.40 -8.24
C ASN A 237 8.33 -0.90 -8.11
N HIS A 238 9.15 -0.15 -7.41
CA HIS A 238 10.54 -0.50 -7.10
C HIS A 238 10.82 -0.16 -5.65
N HIS A 239 11.34 -1.11 -4.92
CA HIS A 239 11.71 -0.93 -3.53
C HIS A 239 13.05 -1.60 -3.27
N ILE A 240 13.94 -0.88 -2.61
CA ILE A 240 15.22 -1.41 -2.16
C ILE A 240 15.36 -1.12 -0.68
N ALA A 241 15.75 -2.11 0.09
CA ALA A 241 16.01 -1.93 1.51
C ALA A 241 17.35 -2.54 1.90
N PHE A 242 18.03 -1.86 2.81
CA PHE A 242 19.30 -2.23 3.41
C PHE A 242 19.07 -2.37 4.90
N GLY A 243 19.59 -3.42 5.49
CA GLY A 243 19.45 -3.63 6.94
C GLY A 243 20.59 -4.47 7.49
N GLY A 244 20.79 -4.32 8.78
CA GLY A 244 21.78 -5.09 9.53
C GLY A 244 21.84 -4.60 10.95
N GLY A 245 22.72 -5.21 11.75
CA GLY A 245 22.90 -4.78 13.12
C GLY A 245 23.84 -5.70 13.91
N SER A 246 24.23 -5.20 15.05
CA SER A 246 24.95 -5.93 16.08
C SER A 246 24.02 -6.33 17.23
N GLU A 247 24.54 -6.87 18.31
CA GLU A 247 23.77 -7.17 19.53
C GLU A 247 23.15 -5.90 20.15
N THR A 248 23.83 -4.76 20.00
CA THR A 248 23.43 -3.50 20.65
C THR A 248 22.84 -2.49 19.69
N SER A 249 22.92 -2.70 18.38
CA SER A 249 22.43 -1.74 17.39
C SER A 249 21.79 -2.43 16.21
N SER A 250 20.73 -1.86 15.67
CA SER A 250 20.17 -2.30 14.41
C SER A 250 19.75 -1.09 13.57
N TYR A 251 19.84 -1.25 12.25
CA TYR A 251 19.46 -0.22 11.32
C TYR A 251 18.75 -0.80 10.11
N ARG A 252 17.84 -0.02 9.55
CA ARG A 252 17.19 -0.30 8.27
C ARG A 252 16.99 1.01 7.52
N ALA A 253 17.43 1.04 6.28
CA ALA A 253 17.14 2.12 5.35
C ALA A 253 16.40 1.55 4.14
N SER A 254 15.39 2.24 3.66
CA SER A 254 14.67 1.84 2.45
C SER A 254 14.39 3.03 1.54
N LEU A 255 14.30 2.73 0.25
CA LEU A 255 13.91 3.64 -0.82
C LEU A 255 12.83 2.95 -1.64
N GLY A 256 11.71 3.62 -1.82
CA GLY A 256 10.59 3.14 -2.61
C GLY A 256 10.22 4.11 -3.72
N PHE A 257 9.84 3.57 -4.86
CA PHE A 257 9.32 4.30 -5.99
C PHE A 257 8.10 3.58 -6.55
N VAL A 258 6.99 4.28 -6.62
CA VAL A 258 5.74 3.80 -7.21
C VAL A 258 5.32 4.79 -8.28
N GLU A 259 5.12 4.30 -9.49
CA GLU A 259 4.52 5.08 -10.56
C GLU A 259 3.32 4.31 -11.11
N ARG A 260 2.19 4.99 -11.17
CA ARG A 260 0.93 4.45 -11.68
C ARG A 260 0.32 5.43 -12.66
N GLU A 261 0.20 5.03 -13.90
CA GLU A 261 -0.62 5.69 -14.88
C GLU A 261 -2.04 5.13 -14.83
N GLY A 262 -3.03 5.99 -14.62
CA GLY A 262 -4.42 5.55 -14.56
C GLY A 262 -4.98 5.19 -15.92
N VAL A 263 -6.02 4.37 -15.92
CA VAL A 263 -6.78 3.96 -17.11
C VAL A 263 -7.44 5.17 -17.81
N ILE A 264 -7.79 6.21 -17.07
CA ILE A 264 -8.28 7.45 -17.64
C ILE A 264 -7.09 8.33 -18.02
N ARG A 265 -7.08 8.87 -19.24
CA ARG A 265 -6.01 9.77 -19.72
C ARG A 265 -5.84 10.96 -18.78
N ASN A 266 -4.60 11.45 -18.63
CA ASN A 266 -4.22 12.55 -17.75
C ASN A 266 -4.38 12.26 -16.25
N THR A 267 -4.59 11.01 -15.84
CA THR A 267 -4.48 10.60 -14.45
C THR A 267 -3.15 9.86 -14.23
N ASN A 268 -2.39 10.29 -13.26
CA ASN A 268 -1.17 9.60 -12.83
C ASN A 268 -0.89 9.85 -11.35
N SER A 269 -0.14 8.95 -10.76
CA SER A 269 0.37 9.04 -9.41
C SER A 269 1.84 8.62 -9.40
N ARG A 270 2.70 9.42 -8.79
CA ARG A 270 4.10 9.08 -8.54
C ARG A 270 4.39 9.30 -7.07
N ASN A 271 4.93 8.29 -6.43
CA ASN A 271 5.33 8.34 -5.04
C ASN A 271 6.80 7.91 -4.91
N PHE A 272 7.60 8.77 -4.34
CA PHE A 272 8.97 8.44 -3.93
C PHE A 272 9.01 8.47 -2.41
N THR A 273 9.49 7.39 -1.79
CA THR A 273 9.57 7.24 -0.34
C THR A 273 10.99 6.95 0.10
N THR A 274 11.37 7.47 1.24
CA THR A 274 12.60 7.12 1.93
C THR A 274 12.30 6.90 3.40
N LYS A 275 12.89 5.87 3.98
CA LYS A 275 12.75 5.56 5.39
C LYS A 275 14.09 5.15 5.97
N LEU A 276 14.37 5.62 7.18
CA LEU A 276 15.53 5.24 7.95
C LEU A 276 15.09 4.94 9.38
N ASN A 277 15.41 3.76 9.87
CA ASN A 277 15.22 3.38 11.26
C ASN A 277 16.56 2.96 11.84
N ILE A 278 16.87 3.47 13.02
CA ILE A 278 18.05 3.10 13.80
C ILE A 278 17.59 2.85 15.23
N THR A 279 17.90 1.68 15.74
CA THR A 279 17.68 1.34 17.16
C THR A 279 19.03 1.08 17.79
N GLN A 280 19.32 1.74 18.90
CA GLN A 280 20.56 1.62 19.67
C GLN A 280 20.23 1.31 21.11
N HIS A 281 20.76 0.21 21.60
CA HIS A 281 20.72 -0.21 23.01
C HIS A 281 22.00 0.24 23.71
N ALA A 282 21.88 0.83 24.88
CA ALA A 282 22.99 1.32 25.66
C ALA A 282 22.82 0.91 27.15
N PHE A 283 23.93 0.79 27.87
CA PHE A 283 23.97 0.48 29.30
C PHE A 283 23.26 -0.84 29.66
N ASN A 284 23.52 -1.93 28.92
CA ASN A 284 22.87 -3.22 29.09
C ASN A 284 21.34 -3.12 29.06
N ASP A 285 20.81 -2.53 27.99
CA ASP A 285 19.37 -2.32 27.72
C ASP A 285 18.64 -1.39 28.71
N LEU A 286 19.35 -0.67 29.58
CA LEU A 286 18.77 0.34 30.44
C LEU A 286 18.32 1.59 29.63
N LEU A 287 18.91 1.79 28.46
CA LEU A 287 18.58 2.92 27.60
C LEU A 287 18.46 2.43 26.14
N VAL A 288 17.30 2.66 25.53
CA VAL A 288 17.03 2.36 24.12
C VAL A 288 16.74 3.63 23.37
N PHE A 289 17.55 3.92 22.37
CA PHE A 289 17.29 5.00 21.42
C PHE A 289 16.67 4.41 20.15
N ASP A 290 15.49 4.88 19.79
CA ASP A 290 14.80 4.51 18.55
C ASP A 290 14.60 5.79 17.71
N LEU A 291 15.32 5.88 16.59
CA LEU A 291 15.24 6.98 15.64
C LEU A 291 14.56 6.50 14.36
N GLY A 292 13.41 7.09 14.04
CA GLY A 292 12.71 6.89 12.79
C GLY A 292 12.67 8.17 11.97
N ILE A 293 13.11 8.12 10.73
CA ILE A 293 12.99 9.21 9.76
C ILE A 293 12.20 8.68 8.57
N PHE A 294 11.15 9.38 8.21
CA PHE A 294 10.33 9.08 7.04
C PHE A 294 10.18 10.32 6.17
N GLY A 295 10.34 10.16 4.87
CA GLY A 295 10.09 11.19 3.87
C GLY A 295 9.35 10.62 2.68
N SER A 296 8.36 11.34 2.17
CA SER A 296 7.67 11.00 0.94
C SER A 296 7.47 12.20 0.04
N LEU A 297 7.53 11.96 -1.26
CA LEU A 297 7.20 12.94 -2.29
C LEU A 297 6.13 12.34 -3.19
N LEU A 298 4.88 12.69 -2.91
CA LEU A 298 3.71 12.22 -3.65
C LEU A 298 3.26 13.29 -4.64
N LYS A 299 3.20 12.93 -5.92
CA LYS A 299 2.65 13.76 -7.00
C LYS A 299 1.49 13.03 -7.65
N ASN A 300 0.32 13.62 -7.56
CA ASN A 300 -0.90 13.08 -8.15
C ASN A 300 -1.47 14.06 -9.17
N ALA A 301 -1.88 13.54 -10.32
CA ALA A 301 -2.72 14.24 -11.26
C ALA A 301 -4.05 13.52 -11.36
N TYR A 302 -5.11 14.20 -10.96
CA TYR A 302 -6.48 13.71 -11.05
C TYR A 302 -7.30 14.64 -11.94
N LEU A 303 -8.29 14.09 -12.61
CA LEU A 303 -9.31 14.90 -13.27
C LEU A 303 -10.22 15.49 -12.19
N ASN A 304 -10.18 16.81 -12.03
CA ASN A 304 -11.17 17.52 -11.22
C ASN A 304 -12.41 17.77 -12.06
N ASP A 305 -13.58 17.51 -11.52
CA ASP A 305 -14.88 17.81 -12.15
C ASP A 305 -14.98 19.27 -12.59
N VAL A 306 -14.31 20.19 -11.89
CA VAL A 306 -14.22 21.62 -12.19
C VAL A 306 -13.38 21.90 -13.45
N GLN A 307 -12.43 21.06 -13.81
CA GLN A 307 -11.60 21.26 -15.02
C GLN A 307 -12.29 20.78 -16.28
N ILE A 308 -13.23 19.84 -16.19
CA ILE A 308 -14.04 19.40 -17.32
C ILE A 308 -14.99 20.52 -17.75
N ALA A 309 -15.50 21.31 -16.80
CA ALA A 309 -16.40 22.42 -17.06
C ALA A 309 -15.71 23.69 -17.63
N LYS A 310 -14.39 23.85 -17.45
CA LYS A 310 -13.63 25.03 -17.90
C LYS A 310 -13.05 24.94 -19.32
N LYS A 311 -13.20 23.82 -20.00
CA LYS A 311 -12.70 23.59 -21.37
C LYS A 311 -13.80 23.62 -22.40
N LYS A 312 -14.87 24.37 -22.15
CA LYS A 312 -15.90 24.76 -23.15
C LYS A 312 -15.64 26.15 -23.68
#